data_c6001bd3fa37b8e02ba5ce0ccc5a9a7a
#
_entry.id   c6001bd3fa37b8e02ba5ce0ccc5a9a7a
#
_cell.length_a   1.000
_cell.length_b   1.000
_cell.length_c   1.000
_cell.angle_alpha   90.00
_cell.angle_beta   90.00
_cell.angle_gamma   90.00
#
_symmetry.space_group_name_H-M   'P 1'
#
loop_
_entity.id
_entity.type
_entity.pdbx_description
1 polymer ?
#
loop_
_entity_poly.entity_id
_entity_poly.type
_entity_poly.pdbx_seq_one_letter_code
_entity_poly.pdbx_strand_id
1 'polypeptide(L)'
;MKKGHLRGVVLAFFLLVFIQITPIFAQNWEIGTTLGGSLYNGDIDVTAATAGNEIRFSGGIFVRYHVNNWFGLRIQANAGTLFADEKHFGTSEWKTKRGYSFSSPIYEIAILPQVHPFRLGSFEPFVFLGLAGASFDPTTQYNEPNPTADLEPDIQQRIALDKAAIFSRTTLAIPLGGGVQWFVNDRFAVGAEFGGRKTFSDYLDKIHASSGGSANDFYFFGGLTLSYFFGGGNGFSGDWSGSGGNRGGGVSCPKF
;
A
#
# COMPACT_ATOMS: atom_id res chain seq x y z
N MET A 1 -5.16 -43.51 26.46
CA MET A 1 -5.94 -42.25 26.28
C MET A 1 -5.47 -41.04 27.12
N LYS A 2 -4.17 -40.87 27.45
CA LYS A 2 -3.70 -39.75 28.30
C LYS A 2 -2.78 -38.72 27.61
N LYS A 3 -2.37 -38.93 26.32
CA LYS A 3 -1.45 -38.01 25.63
C LYS A 3 -2.10 -36.77 24.99
N GLY A 4 -3.43 -36.79 24.76
CA GLY A 4 -4.16 -35.66 24.16
C GLY A 4 -4.43 -34.50 25.13
N HIS A 5 -4.73 -34.83 26.39
CA HIS A 5 -5.01 -33.83 27.42
C HIS A 5 -3.76 -32.98 27.78
N LEU A 6 -2.58 -33.60 27.81
CA LEU A 6 -1.34 -32.90 28.12
C LEU A 6 -0.98 -31.87 27.06
N ARG A 7 -1.19 -32.17 25.76
CA ARG A 7 -0.96 -31.25 24.67
C ARG A 7 -1.92 -30.05 24.71
N GLY A 8 -3.19 -30.26 25.05
CA GLY A 8 -4.17 -29.20 25.21
C GLY A 8 -3.85 -28.27 26.40
N VAL A 9 -3.42 -28.82 27.52
CA VAL A 9 -3.01 -28.04 28.70
C VAL A 9 -1.74 -27.20 28.40
N VAL A 10 -0.76 -27.77 27.71
CA VAL A 10 0.46 -27.04 27.32
C VAL A 10 0.15 -25.92 26.35
N LEU A 11 -0.74 -26.17 25.37
CA LEU A 11 -1.16 -25.13 24.40
C LEU A 11 -1.92 -23.99 25.09
N ALA A 12 -2.85 -24.35 26.00
CA ALA A 12 -3.60 -23.38 26.80
C ALA A 12 -2.70 -22.58 27.75
N PHE A 13 -1.68 -23.21 28.33
CA PHE A 13 -0.70 -22.53 29.18
C PHE A 13 0.17 -21.55 28.37
N PHE A 14 0.63 -21.95 27.17
CA PHE A 14 1.35 -21.04 26.27
C PHE A 14 0.47 -19.87 25.81
N LEU A 15 -0.80 -20.11 25.49
CA LEU A 15 -1.78 -19.05 25.15
C LEU A 15 -2.00 -18.10 26.33
N LEU A 16 -2.15 -18.61 27.55
CA LEU A 16 -2.30 -17.80 28.78
C LEU A 16 -1.04 -16.99 29.11
N VAL A 17 0.16 -17.56 28.94
CA VAL A 17 1.43 -16.84 29.14
C VAL A 17 1.60 -15.74 28.09
N PHE A 18 1.23 -15.99 26.83
CA PHE A 18 1.24 -14.96 25.78
C PHE A 18 0.29 -13.78 26.08
N ILE A 19 -0.87 -14.04 26.67
CA ILE A 19 -1.86 -13.01 27.05
C ILE A 19 -1.35 -12.10 28.18
N GLN A 20 -0.46 -12.60 29.06
CA GLN A 20 0.05 -11.83 30.21
C GLN A 20 1.24 -10.93 29.87
N ILE A 21 1.94 -11.14 28.74
CA ILE A 21 3.12 -10.36 28.35
C ILE A 21 2.72 -9.07 27.60
N THR A 22 1.46 -8.95 27.19
CA THR A 22 0.99 -7.90 26.26
C THR A 22 0.80 -6.48 26.82
N PRO A 23 0.54 -6.19 28.13
CA PRO A 23 0.16 -4.84 28.53
C PRO A 23 1.29 -3.81 28.54
N ILE A 24 2.55 -4.20 28.67
CA ILE A 24 3.66 -3.24 28.78
C ILE A 24 4.17 -2.78 27.40
N PHE A 25 4.07 -3.63 26.38
CA PHE A 25 4.54 -3.31 25.01
C PHE A 25 3.39 -2.84 24.10
N ALA A 26 2.14 -2.97 24.50
CA ALA A 26 0.97 -2.71 23.66
C ALA A 26 0.70 -1.22 23.41
N GLN A 27 1.23 -0.31 24.22
CA GLN A 27 0.89 1.11 24.17
C GLN A 27 1.31 1.84 22.89
N ASN A 28 2.26 1.26 22.14
CA ASN A 28 2.83 1.88 20.95
C ASN A 28 2.40 1.21 19.65
N TRP A 29 1.47 0.26 19.71
CA TRP A 29 1.03 -0.49 18.54
C TRP A 29 -0.30 0.00 18.01
N GLU A 30 -0.36 0.07 16.70
CA GLU A 30 -1.58 0.36 15.93
C GLU A 30 -1.76 -0.74 14.89
N ILE A 31 -2.97 -1.20 14.71
CA ILE A 31 -3.39 -2.11 13.64
C ILE A 31 -4.47 -1.43 12.82
N GLY A 32 -4.45 -1.59 11.53
CA GLY A 32 -5.46 -0.98 10.69
C GLY A 32 -5.64 -1.67 9.35
N THR A 33 -6.65 -1.20 8.64
CA THR A 33 -6.99 -1.62 7.29
C THR A 33 -7.10 -0.41 6.38
N THR A 34 -6.81 -0.60 5.10
CA THR A 34 -6.99 0.37 4.02
C THR A 34 -7.96 -0.20 3.00
N LEU A 35 -8.93 0.57 2.56
CA LEU A 35 -9.86 0.24 1.48
C LEU A 35 -9.91 1.39 0.49
N GLY A 36 -9.71 1.10 -0.80
CA GLY A 36 -9.64 2.15 -1.81
C GLY A 36 -9.39 1.63 -3.21
N GLY A 37 -8.50 2.29 -3.93
CA GLY A 37 -8.17 1.98 -5.31
C GLY A 37 -6.69 1.83 -5.58
N SER A 38 -6.40 1.08 -6.63
CA SER A 38 -5.10 0.97 -7.28
C SER A 38 -5.16 1.55 -8.68
N LEU A 39 -4.07 2.17 -9.11
CA LEU A 39 -3.92 2.79 -10.42
C LEU A 39 -2.55 2.43 -10.99
N TYR A 40 -2.50 2.05 -12.26
CA TYR A 40 -1.27 1.85 -13.02
C TYR A 40 -0.85 3.14 -13.72
N ASN A 41 0.44 3.36 -13.85
CA ASN A 41 1.03 4.40 -14.69
C ASN A 41 2.40 3.93 -15.21
N GLY A 42 2.48 3.63 -16.47
CA GLY A 42 3.68 3.14 -17.15
C GLY A 42 3.61 3.45 -18.64
N ASP A 43 3.84 2.47 -19.49
CA ASP A 43 3.85 2.58 -20.96
C ASP A 43 2.51 3.02 -21.56
N ILE A 44 1.42 2.86 -20.81
CA ILE A 44 0.12 3.43 -21.13
C ILE A 44 -0.03 4.75 -20.35
N ASP A 45 -0.01 5.87 -21.06
CA ASP A 45 -0.10 7.21 -20.46
C ASP A 45 -1.44 7.45 -19.78
N VAL A 46 -1.51 7.24 -18.47
CA VAL A 46 -2.71 7.53 -17.68
C VAL A 46 -2.71 9.01 -17.33
N THR A 47 -3.59 9.78 -17.98
CA THR A 47 -3.78 11.19 -17.64
C THR A 47 -4.76 11.34 -16.48
N ALA A 48 -4.71 12.47 -15.76
CA ALA A 48 -5.64 12.74 -14.67
C ALA A 48 -7.12 12.68 -15.12
N ALA A 49 -7.41 13.01 -16.38
CA ALA A 49 -8.77 12.97 -16.92
C ALA A 49 -9.29 11.55 -17.15
N THR A 50 -8.43 10.59 -17.40
CA THR A 50 -8.78 9.20 -17.72
C THR A 50 -8.56 8.24 -16.54
N ALA A 51 -7.82 8.69 -15.53
CA ALA A 51 -7.48 7.90 -14.33
C ALA A 51 -8.71 7.29 -13.65
N GLY A 52 -9.85 7.99 -13.66
CA GLY A 52 -11.09 7.49 -13.06
C GLY A 52 -11.61 6.18 -13.68
N ASN A 53 -11.34 5.93 -14.95
CA ASN A 53 -11.77 4.71 -15.66
C ASN A 53 -10.83 3.52 -15.38
N GLU A 54 -9.61 3.80 -14.93
CA GLU A 54 -8.55 2.82 -14.72
C GLU A 54 -8.41 2.40 -13.25
N ILE A 55 -9.01 3.14 -12.32
CA ILE A 55 -8.99 2.79 -10.90
C ILE A 55 -9.70 1.46 -10.69
N ARG A 56 -9.02 0.53 -10.05
CA ARG A 56 -9.57 -0.75 -9.61
C ARG A 56 -9.52 -0.85 -8.10
N PHE A 57 -10.41 -1.66 -7.54
CA PHE A 57 -10.48 -1.86 -6.09
C PHE A 57 -9.16 -2.40 -5.54
N SER A 58 -8.77 -1.88 -4.40
CA SER A 58 -7.65 -2.38 -3.60
C SER A 58 -7.96 -2.32 -2.11
N GLY A 59 -7.27 -3.17 -1.35
CA GLY A 59 -7.38 -3.18 0.09
C GLY A 59 -6.10 -3.68 0.71
N GLY A 60 -5.91 -3.37 1.98
CA GLY A 60 -4.73 -3.78 2.72
C GLY A 60 -4.95 -3.81 4.22
N ILE A 61 -4.00 -4.40 4.90
CA ILE A 61 -3.89 -4.41 6.34
C ILE A 61 -2.50 -3.92 6.74
N PHE A 62 -2.41 -3.28 7.87
CA PHE A 62 -1.12 -2.83 8.39
C PHE A 62 -1.02 -2.95 9.90
N VAL A 63 0.22 -3.04 10.33
CA VAL A 63 0.60 -2.90 11.74
C VAL A 63 1.63 -1.79 11.80
N ARG A 64 1.48 -0.85 12.70
CA ARG A 64 2.39 0.26 12.94
C ARG A 64 2.88 0.24 14.38
N TYR A 65 4.18 0.40 14.54
CA TYR A 65 4.81 0.64 15.84
C TYR A 65 5.23 2.11 15.92
N HIS A 66 4.69 2.84 16.87
CA HIS A 66 5.07 4.23 17.14
C HIS A 66 6.31 4.25 18.03
N VAL A 67 7.45 4.63 17.44
CA VAL A 67 8.73 4.72 18.16
C VAL A 67 8.71 5.93 19.10
N ASN A 68 8.12 7.03 18.62
CA ASN A 68 7.90 8.27 19.37
C ASN A 68 6.75 9.07 18.71
N ASN A 69 6.49 10.30 19.18
CA ASN A 69 5.37 11.13 18.72
C ASN A 69 5.45 11.55 17.25
N TRP A 70 6.64 11.53 16.65
CA TRP A 70 6.84 12.00 15.28
C TRP A 70 7.34 10.92 14.32
N PHE A 71 7.69 9.72 14.82
CA PHE A 71 8.23 8.66 14.00
C PHE A 71 7.61 7.29 14.33
N GLY A 72 7.21 6.57 13.29
CA GLY A 72 6.70 5.21 13.38
C GLY A 72 7.28 4.31 12.30
N LEU A 73 7.18 3.01 12.52
CA LEU A 73 7.51 1.97 11.56
C LEU A 73 6.25 1.15 11.26
N ARG A 74 5.85 1.12 9.98
CA ARG A 74 4.67 0.40 9.51
C ARG A 74 5.08 -0.79 8.64
N ILE A 75 4.48 -1.93 8.89
CA ILE A 75 4.48 -3.08 7.98
C ILE A 75 3.08 -3.19 7.40
N GLN A 76 3.00 -3.28 6.08
CA GLN A 76 1.73 -3.28 5.35
C GLN A 76 1.70 -4.39 4.32
N ALA A 77 0.54 -5.06 4.19
CA ALA A 77 0.23 -5.96 3.10
C ALA A 77 -0.95 -5.39 2.32
N ASN A 78 -0.79 -5.24 1.00
CA ASN A 78 -1.82 -4.74 0.08
C ASN A 78 -2.13 -5.78 -0.98
N ALA A 79 -3.38 -5.77 -1.43
CA ALA A 79 -3.84 -6.49 -2.60
C ALA A 79 -4.71 -5.56 -3.46
N GLY A 80 -4.59 -5.67 -4.77
CA GLY A 80 -5.37 -4.88 -5.72
C GLY A 80 -5.28 -5.43 -7.13
N THR A 81 -5.83 -4.70 -8.09
CA THR A 81 -5.73 -5.02 -9.51
C THR A 81 -5.26 -3.78 -10.24
N LEU A 82 -4.20 -3.90 -11.03
CA LEU A 82 -3.76 -2.87 -11.97
C LEU A 82 -4.48 -3.10 -13.29
N PHE A 83 -4.92 -2.02 -13.92
CA PHE A 83 -5.62 -2.08 -15.19
C PHE A 83 -5.27 -0.85 -16.03
N ALA A 84 -5.15 -1.04 -17.34
CA ALA A 84 -5.18 0.05 -18.29
C ALA A 84 -5.66 -0.44 -19.66
N ASP A 85 -6.35 0.46 -20.40
CA ASP A 85 -6.88 0.20 -21.74
C ASP A 85 -6.55 1.39 -22.67
N GLU A 86 -5.78 1.13 -23.74
CA GLU A 86 -5.39 2.15 -24.73
C GLU A 86 -6.57 2.86 -25.38
N LYS A 87 -7.76 2.26 -25.40
CA LYS A 87 -8.97 2.90 -25.93
C LYS A 87 -9.36 4.18 -25.18
N HIS A 88 -8.97 4.29 -23.94
CA HIS A 88 -9.24 5.47 -23.13
C HIS A 88 -8.23 6.61 -23.36
N PHE A 89 -7.13 6.35 -24.03
CA PHE A 89 -5.97 7.27 -24.10
C PHE A 89 -5.66 7.85 -25.48
N GLY A 90 -6.42 7.65 -26.48
CA GLY A 90 -6.54 8.25 -27.81
C GLY A 90 -5.39 9.08 -28.44
N THR A 91 -4.14 8.89 -28.02
CA THR A 91 -3.02 9.76 -28.36
C THR A 91 -2.24 9.40 -29.63
N SER A 92 -2.40 8.17 -30.12
CA SER A 92 -1.72 7.74 -31.38
C SER A 92 -2.62 6.79 -32.15
N GLU A 93 -2.70 6.99 -33.48
CA GLU A 93 -3.51 6.14 -34.37
C GLU A 93 -3.13 4.67 -34.30
N TRP A 94 -1.84 4.34 -34.19
CA TRP A 94 -1.37 2.97 -34.11
C TRP A 94 -1.67 2.31 -32.75
N LYS A 95 -1.65 3.05 -31.64
CA LYS A 95 -2.07 2.57 -30.31
C LYS A 95 -3.56 2.22 -30.32
N THR A 96 -4.38 3.08 -30.89
CA THR A 96 -5.81 2.84 -31.05
C THR A 96 -6.10 1.61 -31.92
N LYS A 97 -5.31 1.42 -32.99
CA LYS A 97 -5.41 0.23 -33.87
C LYS A 97 -4.96 -1.05 -33.15
N ARG A 98 -3.90 -0.97 -32.34
CA ARG A 98 -3.42 -2.07 -31.49
C ARG A 98 -4.48 -2.47 -30.46
N GLY A 99 -5.14 -1.50 -29.86
CA GLY A 99 -6.24 -1.67 -28.90
C GLY A 99 -5.83 -2.57 -27.74
N TYR A 100 -4.67 -2.31 -27.15
CA TYR A 100 -4.12 -3.08 -26.08
C TYR A 100 -4.81 -2.75 -24.76
N SER A 101 -5.10 -3.78 -23.98
CA SER A 101 -5.50 -3.64 -22.59
C SER A 101 -4.90 -4.75 -21.73
N PHE A 102 -4.67 -4.47 -20.47
CA PHE A 102 -4.21 -5.47 -19.53
C PHE A 102 -4.93 -5.34 -18.18
N SER A 103 -4.93 -6.47 -17.47
CA SER A 103 -5.37 -6.54 -16.08
C SER A 103 -4.37 -7.42 -15.32
N SER A 104 -3.86 -6.92 -14.21
CA SER A 104 -2.85 -7.61 -13.41
C SER A 104 -3.23 -7.55 -11.93
N PRO A 105 -3.53 -8.68 -11.27
CA PRO A 105 -3.57 -8.72 -9.82
C PRO A 105 -2.19 -8.35 -9.28
N ILE A 106 -2.16 -7.58 -8.18
CA ILE A 106 -0.94 -7.20 -7.49
C ILE A 106 -1.06 -7.44 -6.00
N TYR A 107 -0.04 -8.05 -5.42
CA TYR A 107 0.11 -8.28 -3.99
C TYR A 107 1.42 -7.65 -3.54
N GLU A 108 1.39 -6.84 -2.51
CA GLU A 108 2.53 -6.08 -2.00
C GLU A 108 2.72 -6.35 -0.51
N ILE A 109 3.98 -6.51 -0.09
CA ILE A 109 4.37 -6.40 1.33
C ILE A 109 5.41 -5.30 1.41
N ALA A 110 5.17 -4.32 2.29
CA ALA A 110 6.00 -3.14 2.42
C ALA A 110 6.43 -2.88 3.87
N ILE A 111 7.64 -2.32 4.03
CA ILE A 111 8.13 -1.76 5.28
C ILE A 111 8.26 -0.26 5.06
N LEU A 112 7.51 0.52 5.84
CA LEU A 112 7.30 1.94 5.66
C LEU A 112 7.68 2.71 6.93
N PRO A 113 8.90 3.21 7.07
CA PRO A 113 9.19 4.33 7.96
C PRO A 113 8.23 5.49 7.70
N GLN A 114 7.61 6.01 8.76
CA GLN A 114 6.64 7.10 8.70
C GLN A 114 7.05 8.24 9.61
N VAL A 115 6.82 9.47 9.13
CA VAL A 115 7.02 10.71 9.90
C VAL A 115 5.69 11.40 10.04
N HIS A 116 5.37 11.78 11.28
CA HIS A 116 4.20 12.54 11.69
C HIS A 116 4.68 13.95 12.08
N PRO A 117 4.71 14.92 11.15
CA PRO A 117 5.40 16.19 11.37
C PRO A 117 4.74 17.07 12.45
N PHE A 118 3.44 16.96 12.63
CA PHE A 118 2.69 17.71 13.65
C PHE A 118 1.31 17.09 13.87
N ARG A 119 0.65 17.48 14.95
CA ARG A 119 -0.74 17.12 15.24
C ARG A 119 -1.55 18.39 15.51
N LEU A 120 -2.69 18.54 14.84
CA LEU A 120 -3.62 19.65 14.99
C LEU A 120 -4.94 19.14 15.60
N GLY A 121 -5.01 19.15 16.91
CA GLY A 121 -6.16 18.59 17.64
C GLY A 121 -6.30 17.09 17.36
N SER A 122 -7.39 16.71 16.68
CA SER A 122 -7.64 15.31 16.28
C SER A 122 -7.04 14.93 14.93
N PHE A 123 -6.45 15.86 14.18
CA PHE A 123 -5.84 15.58 12.86
C PHE A 123 -4.33 15.42 12.96
N GLU A 124 -3.81 14.42 12.30
CA GLU A 124 -2.39 14.10 12.25
C GLU A 124 -2.00 13.70 10.82
N PRO A 125 -1.31 14.59 10.10
CA PRO A 125 -0.73 14.24 8.80
C PRO A 125 0.50 13.34 8.99
N PHE A 126 0.75 12.50 7.98
CA PHE A 126 1.94 11.67 7.94
C PHE A 126 2.47 11.54 6.52
N VAL A 127 3.75 11.28 6.43
CA VAL A 127 4.44 10.91 5.18
C VAL A 127 5.23 9.64 5.39
N PHE A 128 5.40 8.86 4.34
CA PHE A 128 6.15 7.62 4.39
C PHE A 128 7.04 7.46 3.16
N LEU A 129 8.14 6.79 3.36
CA LEU A 129 9.05 6.29 2.32
C LEU A 129 9.54 4.93 2.76
N GLY A 130 9.63 3.94 1.85
CA GLY A 130 10.04 2.61 2.28
C GLY A 130 10.49 1.70 1.16
N LEU A 131 10.45 0.40 1.46
CA LEU A 131 10.76 -0.68 0.54
C LEU A 131 9.61 -1.68 0.51
N ALA A 132 9.32 -2.20 -0.67
CA ALA A 132 8.28 -3.21 -0.88
C ALA A 132 8.76 -4.31 -1.81
N GLY A 133 8.22 -5.52 -1.58
CA GLY A 133 8.21 -6.60 -2.53
C GLY A 133 6.82 -6.75 -3.10
N ALA A 134 6.69 -6.78 -4.43
CA ALA A 134 5.42 -6.94 -5.12
C ALA A 134 5.43 -8.18 -6.00
N SER A 135 4.29 -8.88 -6.05
CA SER A 135 4.02 -9.98 -6.98
C SER A 135 2.85 -9.62 -7.86
N PHE A 136 2.94 -9.91 -9.15
CA PHE A 136 1.96 -9.53 -10.16
C PHE A 136 1.84 -10.60 -11.24
N ASP A 137 0.71 -10.64 -11.97
CA ASP A 137 0.44 -11.61 -13.04
C ASP A 137 -0.40 -10.98 -14.15
N PRO A 138 0.21 -10.26 -15.12
CA PRO A 138 -0.52 -9.54 -16.15
C PRO A 138 -1.18 -10.47 -17.17
N THR A 139 -2.48 -10.27 -17.35
CA THR A 139 -3.27 -10.83 -18.43
C THR A 139 -3.54 -9.75 -19.47
N THR A 140 -3.19 -10.01 -20.72
CA THR A 140 -3.23 -9.03 -21.80
C THR A 140 -4.29 -9.38 -22.84
N GLN A 141 -4.94 -8.35 -23.39
CA GLN A 141 -5.89 -8.48 -24.48
C GLN A 141 -5.55 -7.48 -25.59
N TYR A 142 -5.86 -7.84 -26.82
CA TYR A 142 -5.70 -7.01 -28.02
C TYR A 142 -7.04 -6.95 -28.76
N ASN A 143 -7.23 -5.95 -29.62
CA ASN A 143 -8.42 -5.90 -30.45
C ASN A 143 -8.59 -7.18 -31.30
N GLU A 144 -9.78 -7.75 -31.29
CA GLU A 144 -10.18 -8.90 -32.10
C GLU A 144 -11.02 -8.42 -33.31
N PRO A 145 -11.03 -9.14 -34.44
CA PRO A 145 -10.46 -10.49 -34.69
C PRO A 145 -9.02 -10.50 -35.19
N ASN A 146 -8.44 -9.37 -35.59
CA ASN A 146 -7.06 -9.35 -36.12
C ASN A 146 -6.36 -8.01 -35.78
N PRO A 147 -5.91 -7.83 -34.53
CA PRO A 147 -5.44 -6.54 -34.01
C PRO A 147 -4.16 -6.03 -34.68
N THR A 148 -3.44 -6.90 -35.37
CA THR A 148 -2.12 -6.56 -35.91
C THR A 148 -2.08 -6.50 -37.45
N ALA A 149 -3.16 -6.88 -38.15
CA ALA A 149 -3.16 -6.96 -39.60
C ALA A 149 -2.88 -5.62 -40.32
N ASP A 150 -3.33 -4.51 -39.71
CA ASP A 150 -3.19 -3.17 -40.26
C ASP A 150 -2.01 -2.38 -39.67
N LEU A 151 -1.17 -3.04 -38.85
CA LEU A 151 0.01 -2.42 -38.26
C LEU A 151 1.26 -2.67 -39.12
N GLU A 152 2.20 -1.73 -39.05
CA GLU A 152 3.51 -1.88 -39.68
C GLU A 152 4.21 -3.17 -39.23
N PRO A 153 4.93 -3.88 -40.15
CA PRO A 153 5.56 -5.16 -39.82
C PRO A 153 6.50 -5.12 -38.61
N ASP A 154 7.19 -4.00 -38.40
CA ASP A 154 8.06 -3.77 -37.24
C ASP A 154 7.28 -3.79 -35.92
N ILE A 155 6.11 -3.14 -35.89
CA ILE A 155 5.22 -3.13 -34.70
C ILE A 155 4.66 -4.53 -34.44
N GLN A 156 4.28 -5.26 -35.49
CA GLN A 156 3.79 -6.64 -35.36
C GLN A 156 4.88 -7.54 -34.74
N GLN A 157 6.14 -7.39 -35.17
CA GLN A 157 7.27 -8.15 -34.63
C GLN A 157 7.50 -7.82 -33.14
N ARG A 158 7.44 -6.55 -32.74
CA ARG A 158 7.58 -6.13 -31.34
C ARG A 158 6.47 -6.70 -30.45
N ILE A 159 5.23 -6.69 -30.93
CA ILE A 159 4.09 -7.32 -30.20
C ILE A 159 4.33 -8.83 -30.05
N ALA A 160 4.87 -9.49 -31.08
CA ALA A 160 5.19 -10.93 -30.99
C ALA A 160 6.27 -11.21 -29.94
N LEU A 161 7.29 -10.32 -29.82
CA LEU A 161 8.32 -10.39 -28.80
C LEU A 161 7.72 -10.22 -27.38
N ASP A 162 6.83 -9.25 -27.18
CA ASP A 162 6.17 -9.04 -25.90
C ASP A 162 5.29 -10.21 -25.49
N LYS A 163 4.56 -10.82 -26.44
CA LYS A 163 3.79 -12.04 -26.20
C LYS A 163 4.65 -13.24 -25.77
N ALA A 164 5.84 -13.35 -26.32
CA ALA A 164 6.79 -14.44 -26.05
C ALA A 164 7.70 -14.16 -24.84
N ALA A 165 7.67 -12.97 -24.28
CA ALA A 165 8.58 -12.56 -23.21
C ALA A 165 8.40 -13.42 -21.95
N ILE A 166 9.52 -13.90 -21.41
CA ILE A 166 9.61 -14.58 -20.12
C ILE A 166 10.17 -13.55 -19.12
N PHE A 167 9.42 -13.24 -18.09
CA PHE A 167 9.78 -12.26 -17.09
C PHE A 167 9.50 -12.75 -15.66
N SER A 168 10.12 -12.10 -14.68
CA SER A 168 9.84 -12.35 -13.27
C SER A 168 8.49 -11.76 -12.89
N ARG A 169 7.65 -12.54 -12.22
CA ARG A 169 6.37 -12.09 -11.64
C ARG A 169 6.52 -11.42 -10.28
N THR A 170 7.76 -11.15 -9.87
CA THR A 170 8.06 -10.46 -8.61
C THR A 170 9.05 -9.35 -8.86
N THR A 171 8.85 -8.23 -8.18
CA THR A 171 9.75 -7.07 -8.27
C THR A 171 9.88 -6.41 -6.91
N LEU A 172 10.96 -5.65 -6.75
CA LEU A 172 11.08 -4.68 -5.67
C LEU A 172 10.43 -3.37 -6.08
N ALA A 173 9.98 -2.60 -5.09
CA ALA A 173 9.44 -1.26 -5.30
C ALA A 173 9.86 -0.32 -4.17
N ILE A 174 9.86 0.97 -4.48
CA ILE A 174 10.07 2.05 -3.52
C ILE A 174 8.74 2.79 -3.34
N PRO A 175 8.00 2.53 -2.27
CA PRO A 175 6.82 3.29 -1.90
C PRO A 175 7.20 4.68 -1.38
N LEU A 176 6.47 5.72 -1.83
CA LEU A 176 6.52 7.08 -1.32
C LEU A 176 5.10 7.63 -1.29
N GLY A 177 4.70 8.22 -0.18
CA GLY A 177 3.36 8.79 -0.06
C GLY A 177 3.11 9.45 1.29
N GLY A 178 1.83 9.69 1.54
CA GLY A 178 1.40 10.28 2.79
C GLY A 178 -0.12 10.25 2.94
N GLY A 179 -0.57 10.80 4.03
CA GLY A 179 -1.99 10.83 4.35
C GLY A 179 -2.29 11.70 5.55
N VAL A 180 -3.53 11.64 5.95
CA VAL A 180 -4.02 12.28 7.17
C VAL A 180 -4.83 11.28 7.98
N GLN A 181 -4.66 11.33 9.27
CA GLN A 181 -5.37 10.52 10.24
C GLN A 181 -6.19 11.42 11.16
N TRP A 182 -7.44 11.07 11.39
CA TRP A 182 -8.34 11.73 12.29
C TRP A 182 -8.73 10.79 13.44
N PHE A 183 -8.37 11.17 14.65
CA PHE A 183 -8.69 10.43 15.87
C PHE A 183 -10.15 10.68 16.26
N VAL A 184 -10.97 9.65 16.11
CA VAL A 184 -12.38 9.66 16.51
C VAL A 184 -12.49 9.59 18.04
N ASN A 185 -11.60 8.81 18.65
CA ASN A 185 -11.41 8.71 20.11
C ASN A 185 -10.00 8.18 20.40
N ASP A 186 -9.72 7.87 21.67
CA ASP A 186 -8.40 7.43 22.13
C ASP A 186 -7.92 6.08 21.53
N ARG A 187 -8.82 5.32 20.90
CA ARG A 187 -8.51 3.99 20.38
C ARG A 187 -8.73 3.85 18.89
N PHE A 188 -9.56 4.69 18.29
CA PHE A 188 -9.91 4.58 16.88
C PHE A 188 -9.55 5.84 16.11
N ALA A 189 -8.95 5.65 14.95
CA ALA A 189 -8.79 6.70 13.98
C ALA A 189 -9.26 6.26 12.60
N VAL A 190 -9.76 7.21 11.83
CA VAL A 190 -10.04 7.08 10.41
C VAL A 190 -9.10 7.99 9.65
N GLY A 191 -8.77 7.65 8.42
CA GLY A 191 -7.85 8.48 7.65
C GLY A 191 -8.02 8.30 6.16
N ALA A 192 -7.21 9.02 5.42
CA ALA A 192 -7.04 8.85 3.99
C ALA A 192 -5.54 8.87 3.66
N GLU A 193 -5.12 7.99 2.77
CA GLU A 193 -3.74 7.91 2.32
C GLU A 193 -3.66 7.74 0.82
N PHE A 194 -2.55 8.21 0.25
CA PHE A 194 -2.19 8.01 -1.13
C PHE A 194 -0.67 7.88 -1.25
N GLY A 195 -0.22 6.99 -2.13
CA GLY A 195 1.21 6.83 -2.38
C GLY A 195 1.50 6.14 -3.70
N GLY A 196 2.59 6.58 -4.33
CA GLY A 196 3.17 5.98 -5.52
C GLY A 196 4.22 4.94 -5.17
N ARG A 197 4.43 3.99 -6.06
CA ARG A 197 5.44 2.93 -6.00
C ARG A 197 6.22 2.94 -7.29
N LYS A 198 7.51 3.24 -7.19
CA LYS A 198 8.44 3.05 -8.30
C LYS A 198 8.93 1.62 -8.27
N THR A 199 8.69 0.86 -9.34
CA THR A 199 9.15 -0.53 -9.43
C THR A 199 10.53 -0.61 -10.07
N PHE A 200 11.16 -1.79 -9.98
CA PHE A 200 12.38 -2.12 -10.72
C PHE A 200 12.08 -3.15 -11.83
N SER A 201 10.86 -3.14 -12.36
CA SER A 201 10.40 -3.97 -13.45
C SER A 201 9.66 -3.11 -14.47
N ASP A 202 9.78 -3.49 -15.74
CA ASP A 202 9.13 -2.91 -16.90
C ASP A 202 8.12 -3.90 -17.52
N TYR A 203 7.60 -4.81 -16.68
CA TYR A 203 6.74 -5.91 -17.14
C TYR A 203 5.43 -6.00 -16.33
N LEU A 204 5.05 -4.95 -15.60
CA LEU A 204 3.79 -4.96 -14.85
C LEU A 204 2.58 -5.05 -15.79
N ASP A 205 2.72 -4.49 -16.98
CA ASP A 205 1.73 -4.52 -18.05
C ASP A 205 2.08 -5.52 -19.17
N LYS A 206 3.24 -6.22 -19.07
CA LYS A 206 3.74 -7.14 -20.10
C LYS A 206 4.05 -6.47 -21.45
N ILE A 207 4.35 -5.17 -21.45
CA ILE A 207 4.83 -4.45 -22.63
C ILE A 207 6.26 -3.98 -22.37
N HIS A 208 7.18 -4.25 -23.30
CA HIS A 208 8.55 -3.74 -23.27
C HIS A 208 9.03 -3.36 -24.67
N ALA A 209 9.01 -4.30 -25.60
CA ALA A 209 9.53 -4.08 -26.95
C ALA A 209 8.63 -3.15 -27.77
N SER A 210 7.31 -3.18 -27.56
CA SER A 210 6.33 -2.41 -28.32
C SER A 210 6.04 -1.01 -27.74
N SER A 211 6.54 -0.69 -26.54
CA SER A 211 6.39 0.65 -25.95
C SER A 211 7.38 1.68 -26.52
N GLY A 212 8.55 1.21 -26.94
CA GLY A 212 9.63 2.08 -27.42
C GLY A 212 10.39 2.81 -26.29
N GLY A 213 10.10 2.53 -25.02
CA GLY A 213 10.74 3.08 -23.84
C GLY A 213 11.18 2.01 -22.86
N SER A 214 12.24 2.26 -22.10
CA SER A 214 12.73 1.42 -21.03
C SER A 214 12.52 2.10 -19.67
N ALA A 215 11.34 2.67 -19.43
CA ALA A 215 11.01 3.30 -18.17
C ALA A 215 10.37 2.27 -17.23
N ASN A 216 10.89 2.16 -16.00
CA ASN A 216 10.28 1.31 -14.99
C ASN A 216 8.84 1.73 -14.70
N ASP A 217 7.97 0.77 -14.54
CA ASP A 217 6.56 0.97 -14.23
C ASP A 217 6.34 1.60 -12.86
N PHE A 218 5.27 2.37 -12.76
CA PHE A 218 4.76 2.93 -11.52
C PHE A 218 3.34 2.42 -11.25
N TYR A 219 3.01 2.29 -9.98
CA TYR A 219 1.63 2.10 -9.57
C TYR A 219 1.32 2.87 -8.30
N PHE A 220 0.04 3.11 -8.07
CA PHE A 220 -0.45 3.87 -6.94
C PHE A 220 -1.46 3.06 -6.15
N PHE A 221 -1.43 3.23 -4.83
CA PHE A 221 -2.53 2.85 -3.95
C PHE A 221 -3.01 4.09 -3.22
N GLY A 222 -4.33 4.20 -3.08
CA GLY A 222 -4.96 5.25 -2.30
C GLY A 222 -6.28 4.79 -1.73
N GLY A 223 -6.65 5.29 -0.55
CA GLY A 223 -7.88 4.87 0.08
C GLY A 223 -8.11 5.45 1.45
N LEU A 224 -9.20 5.01 2.05
CA LEU A 224 -9.55 5.31 3.42
C LEU A 224 -8.95 4.27 4.34
N THR A 225 -8.50 4.71 5.51
CA THR A 225 -7.95 3.84 6.55
C THR A 225 -8.84 3.85 7.78
N LEU A 226 -8.92 2.70 8.43
CA LEU A 226 -9.48 2.54 9.76
C LEU A 226 -8.43 1.87 10.63
N SER A 227 -8.13 2.43 11.78
CA SER A 227 -7.12 1.89 12.67
C SER A 227 -7.54 1.86 14.13
N TYR A 228 -6.94 0.93 14.87
CA TYR A 228 -7.12 0.70 16.30
C TYR A 228 -5.78 0.77 17.03
N PHE A 229 -5.72 1.55 18.11
CA PHE A 229 -4.54 1.76 18.97
C PHE A 229 -4.63 0.93 20.24
N PHE A 230 -3.58 0.13 20.47
CA PHE A 230 -3.47 -0.72 21.64
C PHE A 230 -3.05 0.12 22.83
N GLY A 231 -3.45 0.86 23.50
CA GLY A 231 -2.98 1.68 24.63
C GLY A 231 -3.61 3.07 24.69
N GLY A 232 -4.41 3.38 23.68
CA GLY A 232 -5.04 4.66 23.52
C GLY A 232 -4.15 5.68 22.77
N GLY A 233 -4.71 6.27 21.70
CA GLY A 233 -4.01 7.26 20.85
C GLY A 233 -3.61 8.56 21.56
N ASN A 234 -4.11 8.80 22.76
CA ASN A 234 -3.75 9.97 23.59
C ASN A 234 -2.48 9.76 24.42
N GLY A 235 -1.95 8.54 24.53
CA GLY A 235 -0.66 8.29 25.17
C GLY A 235 0.51 8.99 24.45
N PHE A 236 0.30 9.37 23.17
CA PHE A 236 1.21 10.13 22.32
C PHE A 236 0.89 11.63 22.24
N SER A 237 -0.08 12.14 22.99
CA SER A 237 -0.31 13.58 23.10
C SER A 237 0.74 14.24 24.00
N GLY A 238 2.01 14.11 23.63
CA GLY A 238 3.04 15.03 24.07
C GLY A 238 2.72 16.41 23.50
N ASP A 239 2.45 17.36 24.36
CA ASP A 239 2.24 18.78 24.06
C ASP A 239 3.35 19.29 23.11
N TRP A 240 3.03 19.45 21.83
CA TRP A 240 3.93 20.08 20.83
C TRP A 240 3.97 21.61 20.99
N SER A 241 3.19 22.14 21.94
CA SER A 241 3.35 23.54 22.36
C SER A 241 4.66 23.62 23.17
N GLY A 242 5.71 24.12 22.56
CA GLY A 242 6.97 24.48 23.20
C GLY A 242 6.83 25.64 24.19
N SER A 243 5.91 25.54 25.13
CA SER A 243 5.77 26.38 26.30
C SER A 243 6.28 25.60 27.50
N GLY A 244 7.45 25.99 27.97
CA GLY A 244 8.05 25.50 29.20
C GLY A 244 7.14 25.70 30.40
N GLY A 245 6.21 24.81 30.60
CA GLY A 245 5.35 24.70 31.77
C GLY A 245 5.86 23.59 32.68
N ASN A 246 6.52 23.98 33.73
CA ASN A 246 6.95 23.15 34.85
C ASN A 246 5.74 22.40 35.44
N ARG A 247 5.49 21.15 35.02
CA ARG A 247 4.54 20.28 35.70
C ARG A 247 5.27 19.55 36.81
N GLY A 248 5.24 20.17 37.99
CA GLY A 248 5.56 19.49 39.22
C GLY A 248 4.65 18.25 39.36
N GLY A 249 5.25 17.05 39.27
CA GLY A 249 4.59 15.81 39.55
C GLY A 249 4.15 15.74 41.01
N GLY A 250 2.92 16.15 41.27
CA GLY A 250 2.28 15.89 42.56
C GLY A 250 1.94 14.42 42.67
N VAL A 251 2.78 13.64 43.32
CA VAL A 251 2.42 12.32 43.81
C VAL A 251 1.33 12.51 44.87
N SER A 252 0.08 12.23 44.51
CA SER A 252 -1.03 12.20 45.48
C SER A 252 -0.86 10.95 46.35
N CYS A 253 -0.39 11.16 47.58
CA CYS A 253 -0.42 10.12 48.61
C CYS A 253 -1.87 9.81 48.97
N PRO A 254 -2.24 8.51 49.12
CA PRO A 254 -3.55 8.17 49.64
C PRO A 254 -3.67 8.67 51.08
N LYS A 255 -4.75 9.42 51.37
CA LYS A 255 -5.14 9.76 52.73
C LYS A 255 -5.73 8.52 53.37
N PHE A 256 -5.13 8.12 54.50
CA PHE A 256 -5.73 7.15 55.43
C PHE A 256 -6.89 7.79 56.17
#